data_a38e632913731af26004d39ade6ec91c
#
_entry.id   a38e632913731af26004d39ade6ec91c
#
_cell.length_a   1.000
_cell.length_b   1.000
_cell.length_c   1.000
_cell.angle_alpha   90.00
_cell.angle_beta   90.00
_cell.angle_gamma   90.00
#
_symmetry.space_group_name_H-M   'P 1'
#
loop_
_entity.id
_entity.type
_entity.pdbx_description
1 polymer ?
#
loop_
_entity_poly.entity_id
_entity_poly.type
_entity_poly.pdbx_seq_one_letter_code
_entity_poly.pdbx_strand_id
1 'polypeptide(L)'
;MFEDNEERRWFDFLAKKTGMYAQNGGQFDMSLQVTIPNEWEKIAPVNIGYTAGIETDKIAPGWVERSALMDRITVISEHAKYGFDNTTYEATNQQTGEVIPDFRCTVPVTSVSYPYKHIETQEVSLNLDFDFNFLCVAQWSVRKNLENTVRGFVEEFKNDEVGLVLKTSCRNNSVIDRAMTNNQLENLLKPYPDRKCKVYLLHGDMTEEEMTGLYNHPKIKGLVTAAHGEGFGLPIFEAAYNGLPVIAPDWSGHVDFLYAPKKDKKGNVKNKPHFIKIDYDLAPIQQTAVWDGVLNADSRWCYPKQQSYQSSLRKLYKDSKMYKGIANKLQKHIQTEFAADKMYKKFVEAMGVKVDEDTTEDLVVFD
;
A
#
# COMPACT_ATOMS: atom_id res chain seq x y z
N MET A 1 -21.89 0.25 6.26
CA MET A 1 -23.21 0.37 5.59
C MET A 1 -23.01 1.41 4.51
N PHE A 2 -23.34 1.11 3.25
CA PHE A 2 -23.14 2.07 2.17
C PHE A 2 -24.21 3.15 2.27
N GLU A 3 -23.83 4.42 2.13
CA GLU A 3 -24.76 5.54 2.12
C GLU A 3 -25.61 5.50 0.86
N ASP A 4 -26.91 5.83 1.00
CA ASP A 4 -27.82 5.98 -0.14
C ASP A 4 -27.64 7.39 -0.72
N ASN A 5 -26.69 7.49 -1.67
CA ASN A 5 -26.41 8.71 -2.41
C ASN A 5 -26.64 8.52 -3.92
N GLU A 6 -26.44 9.57 -4.70
CA GLU A 6 -26.65 9.57 -6.15
C GLU A 6 -25.72 8.61 -6.89
N GLU A 7 -24.44 8.54 -6.52
CA GLU A 7 -23.47 7.61 -7.07
C GLU A 7 -23.86 6.16 -6.82
N ARG A 8 -24.32 5.85 -5.61
CA ARG A 8 -24.81 4.51 -5.26
C ARG A 8 -26.00 4.10 -6.10
N ARG A 9 -26.98 4.98 -6.26
CA ARG A 9 -28.17 4.71 -7.07
C ARG A 9 -27.83 4.52 -8.55
N TRP A 10 -26.89 5.31 -9.06
CA TRP A 10 -26.38 5.16 -10.42
C TRP A 10 -25.63 3.83 -10.60
N PHE A 11 -24.78 3.44 -9.65
CA PHE A 11 -24.10 2.16 -9.66
C PHE A 11 -25.09 0.98 -9.63
N ASP A 12 -26.08 0.99 -8.75
CA ASP A 12 -27.11 -0.04 -8.67
C ASP A 12 -27.94 -0.12 -9.96
N PHE A 13 -28.21 1.03 -10.59
CA PHE A 13 -28.85 1.09 -11.91
C PHE A 13 -28.00 0.42 -12.98
N LEU A 14 -26.71 0.72 -13.06
CA LEU A 14 -25.80 0.10 -14.02
C LEU A 14 -25.68 -1.41 -13.78
N ALA A 15 -25.52 -1.85 -12.54
CA ALA A 15 -25.44 -3.27 -12.19
C ALA A 15 -26.72 -4.02 -12.63
N LYS A 16 -27.90 -3.43 -12.40
CA LYS A 16 -29.17 -3.98 -12.87
C LYS A 16 -29.26 -4.05 -14.40
N LYS A 17 -28.86 -2.98 -15.10
CA LYS A 17 -28.86 -2.93 -16.57
C LYS A 17 -27.91 -3.95 -17.16
N THR A 18 -26.70 -4.10 -16.59
CA THR A 18 -25.70 -5.10 -16.99
C THR A 18 -26.26 -6.51 -16.86
N GLY A 19 -26.89 -6.83 -15.70
CA GLY A 19 -27.51 -8.12 -15.49
C GLY A 19 -28.64 -8.41 -16.51
N MET A 20 -29.52 -7.43 -16.77
CA MET A 20 -30.57 -7.57 -17.77
C MET A 20 -30.03 -7.76 -19.19
N TYR A 21 -28.98 -7.03 -19.57
CA TYR A 21 -28.34 -7.16 -20.87
C TYR A 21 -27.76 -8.58 -21.07
N ALA A 22 -27.02 -9.07 -20.08
CA ALA A 22 -26.45 -10.41 -20.09
C ALA A 22 -27.53 -11.52 -20.14
N GLN A 23 -28.61 -11.38 -19.32
CA GLN A 23 -29.74 -12.33 -19.34
C GLN A 23 -30.47 -12.43 -20.68
N ASN A 24 -30.48 -11.32 -21.44
CA ASN A 24 -31.05 -11.28 -22.78
C ASN A 24 -30.08 -11.72 -23.90
N GLY A 25 -28.96 -12.36 -23.54
CA GLY A 25 -27.97 -12.85 -24.50
C GLY A 25 -27.02 -11.76 -25.02
N GLY A 26 -27.00 -10.60 -24.39
CA GLY A 26 -26.04 -9.54 -24.71
C GLY A 26 -24.61 -9.94 -24.37
N GLN A 27 -23.67 -9.53 -25.21
CA GLN A 27 -22.23 -9.76 -25.02
C GLN A 27 -21.52 -8.41 -24.93
N PHE A 28 -20.58 -8.34 -24.01
CA PHE A 28 -19.70 -7.17 -23.84
C PHE A 28 -18.44 -7.36 -24.66
N ASP A 29 -17.93 -6.30 -25.27
CA ASP A 29 -16.70 -6.35 -26.06
C ASP A 29 -15.45 -6.43 -25.17
N MET A 30 -15.54 -5.90 -23.94
CA MET A 30 -14.43 -5.82 -22.98
C MET A 30 -14.91 -6.10 -21.55
N SER A 31 -14.03 -6.74 -20.77
CA SER A 31 -14.19 -6.86 -19.30
C SER A 31 -12.99 -6.25 -18.59
N LEU A 32 -13.26 -5.57 -17.48
CA LEU A 32 -12.27 -5.16 -16.48
C LEU A 32 -12.56 -5.90 -15.17
N GLN A 33 -11.66 -6.77 -14.76
CA GLN A 33 -11.81 -7.62 -13.58
C GLN A 33 -10.91 -7.13 -12.45
N VAL A 34 -11.50 -6.42 -11.48
CA VAL A 34 -10.79 -5.81 -10.34
C VAL A 34 -10.85 -6.76 -9.16
N THR A 35 -9.94 -7.73 -9.14
CA THR A 35 -9.90 -8.79 -8.11
C THR A 35 -8.52 -9.46 -8.06
N ILE A 36 -8.35 -10.46 -7.17
CA ILE A 36 -7.15 -11.31 -7.17
C ILE A 36 -7.14 -12.21 -8.41
N PRO A 37 -5.97 -12.49 -8.99
CA PRO A 37 -5.87 -13.28 -10.23
C PRO A 37 -6.54 -14.66 -10.20
N ASN A 38 -6.67 -15.27 -9.01
CA ASN A 38 -7.39 -16.54 -8.86
C ASN A 38 -8.84 -16.53 -9.39
N GLU A 39 -9.46 -15.35 -9.42
CA GLU A 39 -10.85 -15.14 -9.82
C GLU A 39 -10.99 -14.66 -11.26
N TRP A 40 -9.88 -14.45 -11.97
CA TRP A 40 -9.95 -14.02 -13.38
C TRP A 40 -10.50 -15.08 -14.28
N GLU A 41 -11.39 -14.67 -15.19
CA GLU A 41 -12.09 -15.52 -16.15
C GLU A 41 -12.10 -14.89 -17.54
N LYS A 42 -12.18 -15.71 -18.58
CA LYS A 42 -12.37 -15.24 -19.96
C LYS A 42 -13.86 -15.05 -20.22
N ILE A 43 -14.38 -13.82 -20.04
CA ILE A 43 -15.82 -13.50 -20.11
C ILE A 43 -16.18 -12.53 -21.23
N ALA A 44 -15.20 -11.98 -21.94
CA ALA A 44 -15.40 -11.08 -23.09
C ALA A 44 -14.34 -11.36 -24.16
N PRO A 45 -14.48 -10.80 -25.39
CA PRO A 45 -13.41 -10.84 -26.40
C PRO A 45 -12.09 -10.23 -25.93
N VAL A 46 -12.16 -9.11 -25.16
CA VAL A 46 -10.99 -8.48 -24.52
C VAL A 46 -11.17 -8.51 -23.00
N ASN A 47 -10.20 -9.11 -22.30
CA ASN A 47 -10.23 -9.25 -20.84
C ASN A 47 -9.04 -8.53 -20.23
N ILE A 48 -9.30 -7.65 -19.27
CA ILE A 48 -8.29 -6.87 -18.57
C ILE A 48 -8.33 -7.26 -17.09
N GLY A 49 -7.20 -7.74 -16.57
CA GLY A 49 -7.02 -8.01 -15.15
C GLY A 49 -6.49 -6.77 -14.45
N TYR A 50 -7.09 -6.38 -13.31
CA TYR A 50 -6.55 -5.37 -12.41
C TYR A 50 -6.41 -5.97 -11.01
N THR A 51 -5.21 -5.87 -10.44
CA THR A 51 -4.95 -6.40 -9.10
C THR A 51 -3.98 -5.52 -8.32
N ALA A 52 -4.13 -5.55 -6.98
CA ALA A 52 -3.19 -4.91 -6.07
C ALA A 52 -1.79 -5.57 -6.08
N GLY A 53 -1.64 -6.72 -6.74
CA GLY A 53 -0.40 -7.47 -6.76
C GLY A 53 -0.13 -8.15 -5.41
N ILE A 54 1.12 -8.42 -5.16
CA ILE A 54 1.59 -9.19 -4.00
C ILE A 54 2.72 -8.45 -3.28
N GLU A 55 2.89 -8.72 -2.00
CA GLU A 55 3.92 -8.10 -1.17
C GLU A 55 5.23 -8.91 -1.10
N THR A 56 5.29 -10.05 -1.78
CA THR A 56 6.47 -10.90 -1.88
C THR A 56 7.22 -10.69 -3.20
N ASP A 57 8.38 -11.31 -3.34
CA ASP A 57 9.25 -11.20 -4.52
C ASP A 57 8.75 -11.98 -5.75
N LYS A 58 7.69 -12.81 -5.60
CA LYS A 58 7.08 -13.56 -6.71
C LYS A 58 5.60 -13.82 -6.49
N ILE A 59 4.87 -13.97 -7.59
CA ILE A 59 3.45 -14.30 -7.61
C ILE A 59 3.23 -15.83 -7.51
N ALA A 60 2.02 -16.25 -7.14
CA ALA A 60 1.67 -17.66 -7.06
C ALA A 60 1.58 -18.32 -8.45
N PRO A 61 1.83 -19.65 -8.57
CA PRO A 61 1.72 -20.38 -9.86
C PRO A 61 0.34 -20.22 -10.49
N GLY A 62 -0.73 -20.26 -9.69
CA GLY A 62 -2.11 -20.05 -10.19
C GLY A 62 -2.32 -18.65 -10.76
N TRP A 63 -1.58 -17.64 -10.30
CA TRP A 63 -1.63 -16.30 -10.89
C TRP A 63 -0.98 -16.24 -12.26
N VAL A 64 0.11 -17.00 -12.46
CA VAL A 64 0.74 -17.16 -13.77
C VAL A 64 -0.23 -17.86 -14.74
N GLU A 65 -0.88 -18.94 -14.30
CA GLU A 65 -1.88 -19.64 -15.10
C GLU A 65 -3.04 -18.72 -15.50
N ARG A 66 -3.64 -18.04 -14.54
CA ARG A 66 -4.78 -17.15 -14.78
C ARG A 66 -4.43 -15.90 -15.59
N SER A 67 -3.17 -15.46 -15.58
CA SER A 67 -2.72 -14.35 -16.42
C SER A 67 -2.95 -14.62 -17.91
N ALA A 68 -2.84 -15.88 -18.35
CA ALA A 68 -3.07 -16.27 -19.74
C ALA A 68 -4.53 -16.09 -20.22
N LEU A 69 -5.49 -15.87 -19.31
CA LEU A 69 -6.88 -15.55 -19.64
C LEU A 69 -7.09 -14.07 -19.97
N MET A 70 -6.12 -13.22 -19.65
CA MET A 70 -6.17 -11.79 -19.84
C MET A 70 -5.44 -11.36 -21.12
N ASP A 71 -5.88 -10.28 -21.71
CA ASP A 71 -5.19 -9.63 -22.83
C ASP A 71 -4.21 -8.56 -22.33
N ARG A 72 -4.47 -8.00 -21.15
CA ARG A 72 -3.65 -7.01 -20.43
C ARG A 72 -3.83 -7.16 -18.94
N ILE A 73 -2.79 -6.79 -18.21
CA ILE A 73 -2.83 -6.74 -16.72
C ILE A 73 -2.36 -5.36 -16.27
N THR A 74 -3.12 -4.77 -15.36
CA THR A 74 -2.75 -3.53 -14.67
C THR A 74 -2.56 -3.81 -13.19
N VAL A 75 -1.46 -3.33 -12.64
CA VAL A 75 -1.10 -3.45 -11.22
C VAL A 75 -0.78 -2.08 -10.63
N ILE A 76 -0.73 -1.97 -9.31
CA ILE A 76 -0.66 -0.69 -8.60
C ILE A 76 0.76 -0.21 -8.30
N SER A 77 1.79 -1.02 -8.58
CA SER A 77 3.19 -0.67 -8.30
C SER A 77 4.17 -1.38 -9.23
N GLU A 78 5.37 -0.83 -9.37
CA GLU A 78 6.47 -1.49 -10.07
C GLU A 78 6.91 -2.79 -9.39
N HIS A 79 6.76 -2.88 -8.06
CA HIS A 79 6.99 -4.11 -7.33
C HIS A 79 6.02 -5.22 -7.74
N ALA A 80 4.72 -4.91 -7.82
CA ALA A 80 3.72 -5.86 -8.29
C ALA A 80 3.98 -6.26 -9.76
N LYS A 81 4.33 -5.29 -10.61
CA LYS A 81 4.72 -5.56 -12.01
C LYS A 81 5.94 -6.48 -12.06
N TYR A 82 6.98 -6.21 -11.26
CA TYR A 82 8.17 -7.06 -11.18
C TYR A 82 7.80 -8.51 -10.84
N GLY A 83 6.86 -8.74 -9.92
CA GLY A 83 6.36 -10.06 -9.56
C GLY A 83 5.80 -10.81 -10.78
N PHE A 84 4.99 -10.16 -11.61
CA PHE A 84 4.45 -10.78 -12.84
C PHE A 84 5.53 -10.99 -13.90
N ASP A 85 6.41 -10.02 -14.14
CA ASP A 85 7.40 -10.06 -15.21
C ASP A 85 8.54 -11.06 -14.93
N ASN A 86 8.86 -11.32 -13.65
CA ASN A 86 10.07 -12.07 -13.27
C ASN A 86 9.79 -13.41 -12.56
N THR A 87 8.55 -13.74 -12.27
CA THR A 87 8.23 -15.05 -11.70
C THR A 87 8.22 -16.13 -12.79
N THR A 88 8.98 -17.19 -12.55
CA THR A 88 9.00 -18.38 -13.40
C THR A 88 8.85 -19.63 -12.56
N TYR A 89 8.21 -20.64 -13.12
CA TYR A 89 8.03 -21.98 -12.56
C TYR A 89 8.34 -23.05 -13.59
N GLU A 90 8.63 -24.25 -13.12
CA GLU A 90 8.51 -25.44 -13.94
C GLU A 90 7.07 -25.98 -13.81
N ALA A 91 6.38 -26.17 -14.89
CA ALA A 91 5.01 -26.70 -14.91
C ALA A 91 4.93 -27.94 -15.83
N THR A 92 3.98 -28.81 -15.54
CA THR A 92 3.70 -29.98 -16.41
C THR A 92 2.27 -29.86 -16.92
N ASN A 93 2.11 -29.93 -18.23
CA ASN A 93 0.80 -30.00 -18.86
C ASN A 93 0.13 -31.31 -18.46
N GLN A 94 -0.96 -31.26 -17.73
CA GLN A 94 -1.67 -32.43 -17.20
C GLN A 94 -2.29 -33.31 -18.29
N GLN A 95 -2.54 -32.77 -19.49
CA GLN A 95 -3.15 -33.50 -20.60
C GLN A 95 -2.10 -34.18 -21.48
N THR A 96 -0.97 -33.52 -21.72
CA THR A 96 0.07 -34.02 -22.65
C THR A 96 1.27 -34.63 -21.94
N GLY A 97 1.46 -34.36 -20.63
CA GLY A 97 2.66 -34.76 -19.89
C GLY A 97 3.90 -33.94 -20.25
N GLU A 98 3.77 -32.89 -21.07
CA GLU A 98 4.88 -32.04 -21.49
C GLU A 98 5.33 -31.14 -20.33
N VAL A 99 6.65 -31.08 -20.11
CA VAL A 99 7.26 -30.20 -19.12
C VAL A 99 7.51 -28.83 -19.75
N ILE A 100 7.00 -27.78 -19.13
CA ILE A 100 7.20 -26.36 -19.46
C ILE A 100 8.21 -25.79 -18.48
N PRO A 101 9.49 -25.67 -18.83
CA PRO A 101 10.54 -25.29 -17.85
C PRO A 101 10.52 -23.81 -17.49
N ASP A 102 9.86 -22.96 -18.28
CA ASP A 102 9.80 -21.50 -18.12
C ASP A 102 8.34 -21.03 -18.16
N PHE A 103 7.53 -21.57 -17.25
CA PHE A 103 6.13 -21.18 -17.11
C PHE A 103 6.03 -19.84 -16.40
N ARG A 104 5.64 -18.80 -17.15
CA ARG A 104 5.58 -17.40 -16.69
C ARG A 104 4.43 -16.63 -17.32
N CYS A 105 4.15 -15.44 -16.77
CA CYS A 105 3.25 -14.49 -17.38
C CYS A 105 3.86 -13.97 -18.70
N THR A 106 3.08 -14.07 -19.79
CA THR A 106 3.47 -13.57 -21.13
C THR A 106 2.61 -12.38 -21.58
N VAL A 107 1.67 -11.98 -20.75
CA VAL A 107 0.73 -10.91 -21.02
C VAL A 107 1.36 -9.57 -20.66
N PRO A 108 1.12 -8.48 -21.43
CA PRO A 108 1.61 -7.15 -21.07
C PRO A 108 1.11 -6.70 -19.69
N VAL A 109 2.04 -6.35 -18.80
CA VAL A 109 1.75 -5.84 -17.45
C VAL A 109 2.16 -4.38 -17.35
N THR A 110 1.23 -3.53 -16.94
CA THR A 110 1.46 -2.09 -16.75
C THR A 110 1.22 -1.71 -15.29
N SER A 111 2.14 -0.95 -14.68
CA SER A 111 1.92 -0.39 -13.35
C SER A 111 1.28 0.99 -13.44
N VAL A 112 0.20 1.18 -12.69
CA VAL A 112 -0.48 2.47 -12.54
C VAL A 112 -0.79 2.68 -11.06
N SER A 113 -0.12 3.65 -10.47
CA SER A 113 -0.29 3.98 -9.05
C SER A 113 -1.65 4.62 -8.75
N TYR A 114 -2.05 4.59 -7.49
CA TYR A 114 -3.21 5.35 -7.04
C TYR A 114 -2.97 6.86 -7.19
N PRO A 115 -4.02 7.64 -7.50
CA PRO A 115 -3.92 9.08 -7.55
C PRO A 115 -3.79 9.69 -6.15
N TYR A 116 -3.13 10.84 -6.08
CA TYR A 116 -3.23 11.73 -4.93
C TYR A 116 -4.66 12.27 -4.82
N LYS A 117 -5.19 12.28 -3.58
CA LYS A 117 -6.47 12.89 -3.25
C LYS A 117 -6.25 14.14 -2.41
N HIS A 118 -6.90 15.23 -2.79
CA HIS A 118 -7.01 16.39 -1.90
C HIS A 118 -8.16 16.14 -0.94
N ILE A 119 -7.85 16.07 0.36
CA ILE A 119 -8.83 15.82 1.41
C ILE A 119 -8.72 16.95 2.44
N GLU A 120 -9.86 17.54 2.79
CA GLU A 120 -9.93 18.54 3.83
C GLU A 120 -9.49 17.96 5.19
N THR A 121 -8.81 18.78 5.97
CA THR A 121 -8.29 18.34 7.26
C THR A 121 -9.30 18.57 8.36
N GLN A 122 -9.75 17.51 9.04
CA GLN A 122 -10.49 17.62 10.28
C GLN A 122 -9.52 17.54 11.47
N GLU A 123 -9.61 18.49 12.39
CA GLU A 123 -8.76 18.48 13.59
C GLU A 123 -9.10 17.27 14.48
N VAL A 124 -8.06 16.52 14.86
CA VAL A 124 -8.17 15.36 15.74
C VAL A 124 -7.54 15.69 17.10
N SER A 125 -8.34 15.63 18.15
CA SER A 125 -7.85 15.84 19.52
C SER A 125 -7.27 14.54 20.08
N LEU A 126 -5.97 14.53 20.34
CA LEU A 126 -5.26 13.40 20.94
C LEU A 126 -4.65 13.83 22.29
N ASN A 127 -4.93 13.05 23.33
CA ASN A 127 -4.33 13.27 24.63
C ASN A 127 -2.92 12.65 24.67
N LEU A 128 -1.94 13.38 24.10
CA LEU A 128 -0.54 12.97 24.03
C LEU A 128 0.30 13.74 25.04
N ASP A 129 1.03 13.01 25.88
CA ASP A 129 1.87 13.59 26.93
C ASP A 129 3.10 14.33 26.37
N PHE A 130 3.60 13.87 25.21
CA PHE A 130 4.84 14.38 24.62
C PHE A 130 4.57 15.16 23.34
N ASP A 131 5.43 16.12 23.01
CA ASP A 131 5.36 16.91 21.78
C ASP A 131 6.02 16.21 20.58
N PHE A 132 6.72 15.11 20.81
CA PHE A 132 7.28 14.28 19.77
C PHE A 132 6.69 12.86 19.81
N ASN A 133 5.90 12.54 18.79
CA ASN A 133 5.32 11.22 18.65
C ASN A 133 5.52 10.71 17.22
N PHE A 134 5.81 9.42 17.09
CA PHE A 134 5.70 8.68 15.85
C PHE A 134 4.27 8.18 15.67
N LEU A 135 3.90 7.92 14.41
CA LEU A 135 2.63 7.30 14.04
C LEU A 135 2.89 6.00 13.29
N CYS A 136 2.18 4.95 13.63
CA CYS A 136 2.12 3.72 12.85
C CYS A 136 0.65 3.40 12.54
N VAL A 137 0.32 3.22 11.26
CA VAL A 137 -1.03 2.90 10.79
C VAL A 137 -1.01 1.56 10.08
N ALA A 138 -1.56 0.53 10.70
CA ALA A 138 -1.61 -0.81 10.12
C ALA A 138 -2.59 -1.72 10.87
N GLN A 139 -3.21 -2.67 10.18
CA GLN A 139 -3.90 -3.78 10.83
C GLN A 139 -2.86 -4.71 11.48
N TRP A 140 -3.16 -5.27 12.66
CA TRP A 140 -2.25 -6.18 13.34
C TRP A 140 -2.19 -7.52 12.62
N SER A 141 -1.09 -7.77 11.92
CA SER A 141 -0.86 -9.01 11.18
C SER A 141 0.64 -9.31 11.08
N VAL A 142 0.98 -10.55 10.74
CA VAL A 142 2.37 -11.00 10.56
C VAL A 142 3.10 -10.10 9.57
N ARG A 143 2.49 -9.83 8.42
CA ARG A 143 3.07 -8.99 7.37
C ARG A 143 3.38 -7.57 7.83
N LYS A 144 2.50 -6.97 8.63
CA LYS A 144 2.66 -5.58 9.12
C LYS A 144 3.67 -5.46 10.25
N ASN A 145 4.09 -6.57 10.85
CA ASN A 145 5.23 -6.66 11.78
C ASN A 145 5.16 -5.67 12.96
N LEU A 146 3.94 -5.44 13.48
CA LEU A 146 3.71 -4.45 14.53
C LEU A 146 4.43 -4.77 15.84
N GLU A 147 4.58 -6.05 16.18
CA GLU A 147 5.30 -6.46 17.38
C GLU A 147 6.75 -5.97 17.39
N ASN A 148 7.48 -6.16 16.28
CA ASN A 148 8.85 -5.67 16.17
C ASN A 148 8.91 -4.15 16.02
N THR A 149 7.89 -3.52 15.40
CA THR A 149 7.75 -2.06 15.34
C THR A 149 7.66 -1.47 16.74
N VAL A 150 6.79 -2.00 17.59
CA VAL A 150 6.62 -1.54 18.99
C VAL A 150 7.84 -1.86 19.83
N ARG A 151 8.36 -3.08 19.75
CA ARG A 151 9.53 -3.51 20.53
C ARG A 151 10.75 -2.66 20.22
N GLY A 152 11.08 -2.49 18.94
CA GLY A 152 12.24 -1.69 18.53
C GLY A 152 12.09 -0.22 18.90
N PHE A 153 10.87 0.34 18.86
CA PHE A 153 10.59 1.69 19.36
C PHE A 153 10.85 1.80 20.86
N VAL A 154 10.29 0.89 21.65
CA VAL A 154 10.43 0.92 23.13
C VAL A 154 11.88 0.73 23.55
N GLU A 155 12.61 -0.17 22.92
CA GLU A 155 14.02 -0.39 23.21
C GLU A 155 14.88 0.84 22.88
N GLU A 156 14.60 1.53 21.76
CA GLU A 156 15.32 2.73 21.36
C GLU A 156 15.07 3.90 22.30
N PHE A 157 13.80 4.09 22.72
CA PHE A 157 13.39 5.26 23.49
C PHE A 157 13.05 4.96 24.96
N LYS A 158 13.52 3.85 25.50
CA LYS A 158 13.23 3.45 26.89
C LYS A 158 13.38 4.59 27.91
N ASN A 159 14.39 5.43 27.73
CA ASN A 159 14.74 6.51 28.67
C ASN A 159 14.35 7.91 28.16
N ASP A 160 13.64 8.02 27.05
CA ASP A 160 13.28 9.28 26.42
C ASP A 160 11.77 9.57 26.53
N GLU A 161 11.40 10.84 26.56
CA GLU A 161 10.02 11.32 26.55
C GLU A 161 9.51 11.42 25.10
N VAL A 162 9.24 10.28 24.49
CA VAL A 162 8.80 10.12 23.09
C VAL A 162 7.60 9.19 23.05
N GLY A 163 6.63 9.46 22.17
CA GLY A 163 5.45 8.63 21.98
C GLY A 163 5.43 7.85 20.66
N LEU A 164 4.69 6.75 20.66
CA LEU A 164 4.27 6.02 19.47
C LEU A 164 2.75 5.89 19.48
N VAL A 165 2.08 6.49 18.52
CA VAL A 165 0.64 6.31 18.29
C VAL A 165 0.44 5.15 17.33
N LEU A 166 -0.24 4.10 17.78
CA LEU A 166 -0.62 2.95 16.98
C LEU A 166 -2.09 3.09 16.57
N LYS A 167 -2.33 3.46 15.33
CA LYS A 167 -3.65 3.38 14.70
C LYS A 167 -3.81 1.96 14.14
N THR A 168 -4.44 1.09 14.93
CA THR A 168 -4.48 -0.35 14.64
C THR A 168 -5.73 -1.04 15.19
N SER A 169 -6.06 -2.17 14.60
CA SER A 169 -7.01 -3.18 15.06
C SER A 169 -6.50 -4.57 14.70
N CYS A 170 -6.95 -5.61 15.38
CA CYS A 170 -6.61 -6.99 15.04
C CYS A 170 -7.45 -7.49 13.85
N ARG A 171 -8.75 -7.25 13.86
CA ARG A 171 -9.69 -7.75 12.84
C ARG A 171 -10.67 -6.70 12.34
N ASN A 172 -11.26 -5.94 13.26
CA ASN A 172 -12.31 -4.96 12.99
C ASN A 172 -12.27 -3.85 14.06
N ASN A 173 -13.28 -2.96 14.04
CA ASN A 173 -13.33 -1.82 14.94
C ASN A 173 -14.34 -2.01 16.10
N SER A 174 -14.72 -3.25 16.43
CA SER A 174 -15.62 -3.56 17.53
C SER A 174 -14.95 -3.34 18.90
N VAL A 175 -15.78 -3.19 19.95
CA VAL A 175 -15.32 -3.11 21.35
C VAL A 175 -14.55 -4.37 21.78
N ILE A 176 -14.96 -5.53 21.28
CA ILE A 176 -14.27 -6.81 21.56
C ILE A 176 -12.88 -6.81 20.92
N ASP A 177 -12.78 -6.38 19.68
CA ASP A 177 -11.47 -6.27 19.00
C ASP A 177 -10.55 -5.26 19.69
N ARG A 178 -11.11 -4.13 20.14
CA ARG A 178 -10.37 -3.14 20.93
C ARG A 178 -9.78 -3.75 22.21
N ALA A 179 -10.57 -4.55 22.95
CA ALA A 179 -10.11 -5.22 24.15
C ALA A 179 -9.01 -6.24 23.84
N MET A 180 -9.15 -7.02 22.75
CA MET A 180 -8.12 -7.95 22.28
C MET A 180 -6.84 -7.23 21.87
N THR A 181 -6.95 -6.17 21.09
CA THR A 181 -5.80 -5.36 20.63
C THR A 181 -5.06 -4.73 21.80
N ASN A 182 -5.80 -4.17 22.77
CA ASN A 182 -5.23 -3.61 23.99
C ASN A 182 -4.47 -4.66 24.82
N ASN A 183 -5.07 -5.83 25.04
CA ASN A 183 -4.45 -6.91 25.78
C ASN A 183 -3.17 -7.43 25.11
N GLN A 184 -3.17 -7.53 23.77
CA GLN A 184 -2.00 -7.90 23.00
C GLN A 184 -0.88 -6.87 23.16
N LEU A 185 -1.22 -5.57 23.10
CA LEU A 185 -0.26 -4.48 23.32
C LEU A 185 0.28 -4.46 24.75
N GLU A 186 -0.56 -4.63 25.77
CA GLU A 186 -0.14 -4.70 27.17
C GLU A 186 0.85 -5.85 27.40
N ASN A 187 0.57 -7.03 26.85
CA ASN A 187 1.48 -8.17 26.93
C ASN A 187 2.84 -7.89 26.28
N LEU A 188 2.84 -7.20 25.15
CA LEU A 188 4.06 -6.79 24.43
C LEU A 188 4.89 -5.78 25.24
N LEU A 189 4.22 -4.90 25.98
CA LEU A 189 4.86 -3.86 26.79
C LEU A 189 5.28 -4.30 28.20
N LYS A 190 4.75 -5.44 28.68
CA LYS A 190 5.00 -5.98 30.02
C LYS A 190 6.48 -6.16 30.38
N PRO A 191 7.40 -6.54 29.44
CA PRO A 191 8.84 -6.61 29.74
C PRO A 191 9.53 -5.27 30.01
N TYR A 192 8.85 -4.15 29.77
CA TYR A 192 9.42 -2.80 29.85
C TYR A 192 8.68 -1.89 30.86
N PRO A 193 8.60 -2.27 32.16
CA PRO A 193 7.79 -1.53 33.14
C PRO A 193 8.32 -0.12 33.42
N ASP A 194 9.65 0.08 33.39
CA ASP A 194 10.30 1.34 33.76
C ASP A 194 10.56 2.28 32.56
N ARG A 195 9.90 2.00 31.40
CA ARG A 195 10.08 2.86 30.22
C ARG A 195 9.49 4.25 30.44
N LYS A 196 10.19 5.29 30.00
CA LYS A 196 9.67 6.67 29.95
C LYS A 196 8.83 6.92 28.70
N CYS A 197 9.20 6.29 27.56
CA CYS A 197 8.43 6.40 26.32
C CYS A 197 7.02 5.83 26.49
N LYS A 198 6.07 6.37 25.73
CA LYS A 198 4.67 5.93 25.76
C LYS A 198 4.23 5.36 24.42
N VAL A 199 3.37 4.35 24.50
CA VAL A 199 2.69 3.78 23.33
C VAL A 199 1.19 3.98 23.53
N TYR A 200 0.55 4.64 22.56
CA TYR A 200 -0.87 4.99 22.59
C TYR A 200 -1.62 4.15 21.58
N LEU A 201 -2.69 3.48 22.00
CA LEU A 201 -3.57 2.75 21.10
C LEU A 201 -4.68 3.67 20.60
N LEU A 202 -4.73 3.89 19.28
CA LEU A 202 -5.83 4.54 18.59
C LEU A 202 -6.60 3.48 17.81
N HIS A 203 -7.73 3.03 18.36
CA HIS A 203 -8.57 1.99 17.81
C HIS A 203 -9.92 2.58 17.38
N GLY A 204 -10.51 2.04 16.33
CA GLY A 204 -11.79 2.48 15.79
C GLY A 204 -11.68 3.01 14.37
N ASP A 205 -12.82 3.27 13.74
CA ASP A 205 -12.88 3.89 12.42
C ASP A 205 -12.52 5.39 12.52
N MET A 206 -11.98 5.90 11.44
CA MET A 206 -11.74 7.33 11.22
C MET A 206 -12.11 7.64 9.77
N THR A 207 -12.70 8.80 9.55
CA THR A 207 -12.97 9.29 8.19
C THR A 207 -11.67 9.66 7.46
N GLU A 208 -11.72 9.92 6.16
CA GLU A 208 -10.55 10.38 5.39
C GLU A 208 -10.06 11.74 5.92
N GLU A 209 -10.98 12.63 6.34
CA GLU A 209 -10.67 13.95 6.92
C GLU A 209 -10.00 13.83 8.30
N GLU A 210 -10.48 12.91 9.15
CA GLU A 210 -9.87 12.61 10.45
C GLU A 210 -8.48 11.97 10.28
N MET A 211 -8.32 11.05 9.31
CA MET A 211 -7.01 10.47 9.00
C MET A 211 -6.04 11.54 8.48
N THR A 212 -6.51 12.46 7.63
CA THR A 212 -5.71 13.62 7.18
C THR A 212 -5.34 14.51 8.37
N GLY A 213 -6.26 14.72 9.30
CA GLY A 213 -6.00 15.43 10.57
C GLY A 213 -4.95 14.72 11.43
N LEU A 214 -4.98 13.40 11.49
CA LEU A 214 -3.99 12.60 12.20
C LEU A 214 -2.59 12.75 11.59
N TYR A 215 -2.44 12.68 10.26
CA TYR A 215 -1.15 12.90 9.58
C TYR A 215 -0.61 14.33 9.74
N ASN A 216 -1.50 15.31 9.88
CA ASN A 216 -1.15 16.72 10.08
C ASN A 216 -1.09 17.14 11.56
N HIS A 217 -1.34 16.23 12.50
CA HIS A 217 -1.38 16.57 13.93
C HIS A 217 -0.05 17.14 14.42
N PRO A 218 -0.02 18.30 15.13
CA PRO A 218 1.21 19.03 15.46
C PRO A 218 2.20 18.25 16.34
N LYS A 219 1.73 17.30 17.13
CA LYS A 219 2.57 16.41 17.95
C LYS A 219 3.02 15.13 17.24
N ILE A 220 2.52 14.82 16.05
CA ILE A 220 2.99 13.71 15.22
C ILE A 220 4.13 14.20 14.33
N LYS A 221 5.30 13.57 14.42
CA LYS A 221 6.51 14.03 13.73
C LYS A 221 6.99 13.12 12.59
N GLY A 222 6.46 11.91 12.50
CA GLY A 222 6.76 10.99 11.41
C GLY A 222 5.93 9.73 11.46
N LEU A 223 5.66 9.18 10.27
CA LEU A 223 5.10 7.85 10.12
C LEU A 223 6.22 6.83 10.11
N VAL A 224 6.01 5.71 10.79
CA VAL A 224 6.95 4.59 10.83
C VAL A 224 6.26 3.29 10.50
N THR A 225 6.91 2.46 9.70
CA THR A 225 6.53 1.08 9.44
C THR A 225 7.77 0.19 9.35
N ALA A 226 7.68 -1.00 9.94
CA ALA A 226 8.65 -2.08 9.75
C ALA A 226 7.98 -3.29 9.07
N ALA A 227 6.96 -3.05 8.24
CA ALA A 227 6.25 -4.09 7.50
C ALA A 227 7.21 -4.89 6.60
N HIS A 228 6.89 -6.18 6.41
CA HIS A 228 7.66 -7.06 5.55
C HIS A 228 7.46 -6.79 4.06
N GLY A 229 6.39 -6.09 3.68
CA GLY A 229 6.08 -5.69 2.31
C GLY A 229 4.72 -5.02 2.20
N GLU A 230 4.56 -4.22 1.16
CA GLU A 230 3.33 -3.52 0.80
C GLU A 230 3.10 -3.65 -0.71
N GLY A 231 1.88 -3.96 -1.14
CA GLY A 231 1.53 -3.91 -2.55
C GLY A 231 1.65 -2.47 -3.10
N PHE A 232 1.17 -1.49 -2.32
CA PHE A 232 1.35 -0.06 -2.56
C PHE A 232 1.74 0.69 -1.29
N GLY A 233 1.00 0.49 -0.19
CA GLY A 233 1.24 1.16 1.09
C GLY A 233 0.45 2.46 1.24
N LEU A 234 -0.89 2.40 1.14
CA LEU A 234 -1.75 3.58 1.24
C LEU A 234 -1.46 4.46 2.46
N PRO A 235 -1.32 3.95 3.71
CA PRO A 235 -1.00 4.81 4.84
C PRO A 235 0.35 5.54 4.72
N ILE A 236 1.32 4.93 4.03
CA ILE A 236 2.63 5.54 3.75
C ILE A 236 2.47 6.65 2.71
N PHE A 237 1.68 6.41 1.67
CA PHE A 237 1.37 7.37 0.62
C PHE A 237 0.62 8.57 1.18
N GLU A 238 -0.41 8.33 1.99
CA GLU A 238 -1.18 9.36 2.69
C GLU A 238 -0.29 10.23 3.57
N ALA A 239 0.56 9.63 4.39
CA ALA A 239 1.53 10.37 5.21
C ALA A 239 2.48 11.21 4.33
N ALA A 240 2.98 10.65 3.23
CA ALA A 240 3.92 11.33 2.35
C ALA A 240 3.29 12.52 1.62
N TYR A 241 2.06 12.39 1.11
CA TYR A 241 1.40 13.51 0.44
C TYR A 241 0.85 14.57 1.42
N ASN A 242 0.75 14.26 2.72
CA ASN A 242 0.52 15.23 3.79
C ASN A 242 1.82 15.85 4.32
N GLY A 243 2.98 15.51 3.72
CA GLY A 243 4.27 16.06 4.10
C GLY A 243 4.76 15.59 5.47
N LEU A 244 4.28 14.45 5.97
CA LEU A 244 4.78 13.80 7.17
C LEU A 244 6.05 13.01 6.82
N PRO A 245 7.18 13.15 7.54
CA PRO A 245 8.36 12.32 7.36
C PRO A 245 8.04 10.83 7.48
N VAL A 246 8.59 10.02 6.59
CA VAL A 246 8.38 8.56 6.56
C VAL A 246 9.66 7.81 6.91
N ILE A 247 9.53 6.77 7.75
CA ILE A 247 10.55 5.76 8.03
C ILE A 247 10.00 4.40 7.58
N ALA A 248 10.63 3.77 6.61
CA ALA A 248 10.16 2.51 6.02
C ALA A 248 11.32 1.67 5.47
N PRO A 249 11.15 0.34 5.30
CA PRO A 249 12.08 -0.48 4.53
C PRO A 249 12.20 0.01 3.08
N ASP A 250 13.39 -0.08 2.50
CA ASP A 250 13.62 0.25 1.08
C ASP A 250 13.25 -0.93 0.17
N TRP A 251 12.01 -1.41 0.31
CA TRP A 251 11.50 -2.63 -0.33
C TRP A 251 10.00 -2.53 -0.60
N SER A 252 9.56 -3.09 -1.73
CA SER A 252 8.17 -3.26 -2.16
C SER A 252 7.47 -1.99 -2.68
N GLY A 253 6.15 -2.04 -2.86
CA GLY A 253 5.39 -1.08 -3.67
C GLY A 253 5.46 0.38 -3.22
N HIS A 254 5.67 0.65 -1.93
CA HIS A 254 5.78 2.03 -1.45
C HIS A 254 7.06 2.75 -1.89
N VAL A 255 8.03 2.04 -2.41
CA VAL A 255 9.27 2.63 -2.92
C VAL A 255 9.00 3.52 -4.13
N ASP A 256 7.97 3.22 -4.93
CA ASP A 256 7.63 3.94 -6.16
C ASP A 256 7.41 5.45 -5.93
N PHE A 257 6.75 5.82 -4.84
CA PHE A 257 6.43 7.21 -4.53
C PHE A 257 7.34 7.85 -3.48
N LEU A 258 8.22 7.09 -2.83
CA LEU A 258 9.16 7.62 -1.83
C LEU A 258 10.48 8.13 -2.42
N TYR A 259 10.68 7.93 -3.72
CA TYR A 259 11.80 8.49 -4.47
C TYR A 259 11.32 9.66 -5.34
N ALA A 260 12.08 10.73 -5.35
CA ALA A 260 11.80 11.88 -6.17
C ALA A 260 13.07 12.42 -6.83
N PRO A 261 12.94 13.12 -7.99
CA PRO A 261 14.05 13.73 -8.69
C PRO A 261 14.79 14.75 -7.82
N LYS A 262 16.10 14.66 -7.78
CA LYS A 262 16.97 15.65 -7.13
C LYS A 262 18.12 16.02 -8.04
N LYS A 263 18.31 17.31 -8.28
CA LYS A 263 19.48 17.83 -9.02
C LYS A 263 20.73 17.78 -8.14
N ASP A 264 21.82 17.25 -8.68
CA ASP A 264 23.12 17.33 -8.05
C ASP A 264 23.76 18.73 -8.31
N LYS A 265 24.96 18.94 -7.72
CA LYS A 265 25.70 20.22 -7.91
C LYS A 265 26.10 20.51 -9.36
N LYS A 266 26.08 19.49 -10.24
CA LYS A 266 26.41 19.58 -11.66
C LYS A 266 25.17 19.70 -12.55
N GLY A 267 23.96 19.76 -11.94
CA GLY A 267 22.69 19.86 -12.65
C GLY A 267 22.09 18.51 -13.12
N ASN A 268 22.77 17.37 -12.88
CA ASN A 268 22.23 16.06 -13.23
C ASN A 268 21.06 15.71 -12.32
N VAL A 269 19.99 15.20 -12.90
CA VAL A 269 18.81 14.76 -12.16
C VAL A 269 18.91 13.25 -11.88
N LYS A 270 18.78 12.87 -10.61
CA LYS A 270 18.71 11.47 -10.18
C LYS A 270 17.59 11.30 -9.18
N ASN A 271 16.86 10.19 -9.25
CA ASN A 271 15.91 9.83 -8.22
C ASN A 271 16.65 9.52 -6.92
N LYS A 272 16.25 10.17 -5.85
CA LYS A 272 16.83 10.04 -4.52
C LYS A 272 15.72 9.74 -3.51
N PRO A 273 16.02 8.97 -2.45
CA PRO A 273 15.05 8.72 -1.39
C PRO A 273 14.71 10.03 -0.69
N HIS A 274 13.43 10.24 -0.47
CA HIS A 274 12.87 11.34 0.32
C HIS A 274 12.23 10.82 1.62
N PHE A 275 12.70 9.68 2.10
CA PHE A 275 12.31 9.03 3.35
C PHE A 275 13.56 8.50 4.07
N ILE A 276 13.41 8.06 5.31
CA ILE A 276 14.48 7.43 6.09
C ILE A 276 14.37 5.93 5.87
N LYS A 277 15.40 5.35 5.27
CA LYS A 277 15.43 3.93 4.94
C LYS A 277 15.71 3.07 6.16
N ILE A 278 15.04 1.94 6.23
CA ILE A 278 15.40 0.82 7.09
C ILE A 278 16.07 -0.24 6.21
N ASP A 279 17.28 -0.64 6.58
CA ASP A 279 17.96 -1.76 5.92
C ASP A 279 17.25 -3.08 6.26
N TYR A 280 17.31 -4.02 5.33
CA TYR A 280 16.60 -5.30 5.44
C TYR A 280 17.39 -6.45 4.84
N ASP A 281 17.00 -7.67 5.17
CA ASP A 281 17.39 -8.88 4.46
C ASP A 281 16.14 -9.49 3.79
N LEU A 282 16.31 -10.16 2.66
CA LEU A 282 15.26 -10.94 2.01
C LEU A 282 15.35 -12.39 2.48
N ALA A 283 14.23 -12.92 3.00
CA ALA A 283 14.15 -14.31 3.46
C ALA A 283 12.74 -14.86 3.19
N PRO A 284 12.57 -16.20 3.19
CA PRO A 284 11.26 -16.83 3.04
C PRO A 284 10.25 -16.28 4.05
N ILE A 285 8.98 -16.22 3.63
CA ILE A 285 7.90 -15.77 4.52
C ILE A 285 7.72 -16.72 5.68
N GLN A 286 7.18 -16.21 6.81
CA GLN A 286 6.82 -17.04 7.94
C GLN A 286 5.70 -18.02 7.56
N GLN A 287 5.76 -19.26 8.05
CA GLN A 287 4.74 -20.27 7.79
C GLN A 287 3.33 -19.79 8.15
N THR A 288 3.20 -18.98 9.20
CA THR A 288 1.93 -18.38 9.63
C THR A 288 1.37 -17.31 8.70
N ALA A 289 2.17 -16.85 7.74
CA ALA A 289 1.77 -15.89 6.72
C ALA A 289 1.42 -16.54 5.38
N VAL A 290 1.69 -17.83 5.22
CA VAL A 290 1.35 -18.58 4.00
C VAL A 290 -0.15 -18.55 3.79
N TRP A 291 -0.55 -18.15 2.59
CA TRP A 291 -1.93 -18.17 2.13
C TRP A 291 -1.97 -18.91 0.80
N ASP A 292 -2.47 -20.14 0.87
CA ASP A 292 -2.47 -21.04 -0.27
C ASP A 292 -3.07 -20.40 -1.55
N GLY A 293 -2.35 -20.56 -2.65
CA GLY A 293 -2.72 -19.95 -3.93
C GLY A 293 -2.51 -18.42 -4.04
N VAL A 294 -2.00 -17.76 -2.99
CA VAL A 294 -1.72 -16.30 -2.98
C VAL A 294 -0.30 -16.02 -2.49
N LEU A 295 0.01 -16.38 -1.24
CA LEU A 295 1.33 -16.20 -0.62
C LEU A 295 2.01 -17.56 -0.42
N ASN A 296 2.91 -17.92 -1.34
CA ASN A 296 3.58 -19.21 -1.32
C ASN A 296 4.71 -19.26 -0.30
N ALA A 297 4.89 -20.41 0.34
CA ALA A 297 5.91 -20.64 1.35
C ALA A 297 7.36 -20.40 0.87
N ASP A 298 7.61 -20.57 -0.43
CA ASP A 298 8.91 -20.36 -1.07
C ASP A 298 9.13 -18.94 -1.58
N SER A 299 8.13 -18.05 -1.44
CA SER A 299 8.28 -16.62 -1.72
C SER A 299 8.99 -15.91 -0.55
N ARG A 300 9.62 -14.78 -0.86
CA ARG A 300 10.39 -13.99 0.09
C ARG A 300 9.82 -12.59 0.23
N TRP A 301 10.01 -12.02 1.41
CA TRP A 301 9.77 -10.61 1.67
C TRP A 301 10.90 -10.01 2.53
N CYS A 302 10.85 -8.72 2.81
CA CYS A 302 11.89 -8.09 3.59
C CYS A 302 11.74 -8.35 5.09
N TYR A 303 12.87 -8.52 5.75
CA TYR A 303 13.00 -8.55 7.20
C TYR A 303 13.79 -7.31 7.63
N PRO A 304 13.12 -6.26 8.12
CA PRO A 304 13.78 -5.03 8.55
C PRO A 304 14.79 -5.30 9.65
N LYS A 305 16.02 -4.75 9.50
CA LYS A 305 17.08 -4.89 10.51
C LYS A 305 16.79 -3.99 11.70
N GLN A 306 16.69 -4.58 12.88
CA GLN A 306 16.31 -3.85 14.10
C GLN A 306 17.22 -2.67 14.39
N GLN A 307 18.55 -2.82 14.28
CA GLN A 307 19.49 -1.72 14.50
C GLN A 307 19.29 -0.56 13.49
N SER A 308 19.02 -0.88 12.22
CA SER A 308 18.74 0.13 11.20
C SER A 308 17.43 0.85 11.49
N TYR A 309 16.39 0.12 11.93
CA TYR A 309 15.12 0.68 12.36
C TYR A 309 15.29 1.65 13.53
N GLN A 310 15.92 1.22 14.62
CA GLN A 310 16.20 2.04 15.81
C GLN A 310 17.03 3.28 15.46
N SER A 311 18.09 3.11 14.67
CA SER A 311 18.91 4.23 14.18
C SER A 311 18.10 5.22 13.35
N SER A 312 17.14 4.74 12.52
CA SER A 312 16.28 5.58 11.70
C SER A 312 15.28 6.38 12.53
N LEU A 313 14.72 5.79 13.58
CA LEU A 313 13.91 6.49 14.57
C LEU A 313 14.71 7.62 15.23
N ARG A 314 15.92 7.32 15.71
CA ARG A 314 16.81 8.27 16.36
C ARG A 314 17.24 9.41 15.45
N LYS A 315 17.48 9.15 14.17
CA LYS A 315 17.76 10.18 13.15
C LYS A 315 16.61 11.18 13.03
N LEU A 316 15.37 10.69 12.89
CA LEU A 316 14.22 11.60 12.80
C LEU A 316 14.01 12.40 14.08
N TYR A 317 14.17 11.77 15.25
CA TYR A 317 14.05 12.45 16.55
C TYR A 317 15.05 13.60 16.70
N LYS A 318 16.32 13.38 16.31
CA LYS A 318 17.38 14.40 16.41
C LYS A 318 17.24 15.52 15.38
N ASP A 319 16.89 15.19 14.14
CA ASP A 319 16.94 16.10 13.00
C ASP A 319 15.57 16.33 12.35
N SER A 320 14.50 16.35 13.16
CA SER A 320 13.11 16.40 12.68
C SER A 320 12.82 17.55 11.71
N LYS A 321 13.41 18.73 11.95
CA LYS A 321 13.26 19.89 11.05
C LYS A 321 13.84 19.63 9.66
N MET A 322 14.99 18.99 9.58
CA MET A 322 15.62 18.61 8.30
C MET A 322 14.75 17.62 7.54
N TYR A 323 14.27 16.56 8.20
CA TYR A 323 13.43 15.54 7.58
C TYR A 323 12.04 16.07 7.19
N LYS A 324 11.47 17.02 7.98
CA LYS A 324 10.25 17.73 7.57
C LYS A 324 10.48 18.51 6.27
N GLY A 325 11.63 19.14 6.10
CA GLY A 325 11.99 19.82 4.86
C GLY A 325 12.11 18.86 3.65
N ILE A 326 12.57 17.63 3.88
CA ILE A 326 12.65 16.58 2.85
C ILE A 326 11.23 16.08 2.51
N ALA A 327 10.41 15.82 3.53
CA ALA A 327 9.02 15.37 3.36
C ALA A 327 8.17 16.40 2.60
N ASN A 328 8.34 17.69 2.86
CA ASN A 328 7.63 18.74 2.12
C ASN A 328 8.00 18.78 0.62
N LYS A 329 9.22 18.39 0.26
CA LYS A 329 9.61 18.25 -1.16
C LYS A 329 8.96 17.04 -1.79
N LEU A 330 8.91 15.93 -1.07
CA LEU A 330 8.21 14.71 -1.49
C LEU A 330 6.72 14.98 -1.69
N GLN A 331 6.09 15.66 -0.75
CA GLN A 331 4.69 16.07 -0.83
C GLN A 331 4.38 16.77 -2.16
N LYS A 332 5.17 17.80 -2.52
CA LYS A 332 4.99 18.54 -3.78
C LYS A 332 5.18 17.65 -5.00
N HIS A 333 6.15 16.75 -4.96
CA HIS A 333 6.38 15.79 -6.04
C HIS A 333 5.18 14.85 -6.20
N ILE A 334 4.67 14.27 -5.12
CA ILE A 334 3.50 13.39 -5.17
C ILE A 334 2.28 14.13 -5.69
N GLN A 335 1.98 15.32 -5.18
CA GLN A 335 0.83 16.13 -5.62
C GLN A 335 0.87 16.46 -7.11
N THR A 336 2.07 16.53 -7.71
CA THR A 336 2.26 16.80 -9.13
C THR A 336 2.25 15.54 -9.98
N GLU A 337 3.02 14.52 -9.59
CA GLU A 337 3.23 13.33 -10.43
C GLU A 337 2.14 12.27 -10.28
N PHE A 338 1.45 12.27 -9.14
CA PHE A 338 0.34 11.36 -8.84
C PHE A 338 -1.02 12.11 -8.86
N ALA A 339 -1.10 13.23 -9.57
CA ALA A 339 -2.35 13.96 -9.78
C ALA A 339 -3.39 13.05 -10.46
N ALA A 340 -4.67 13.24 -10.12
CA ALA A 340 -5.75 12.35 -10.53
C ALA A 340 -5.88 12.26 -12.06
N ASP A 341 -5.81 13.38 -12.75
CA ASP A 341 -5.83 13.47 -14.22
C ASP A 341 -4.73 12.63 -14.87
N LYS A 342 -3.49 12.72 -14.35
CA LYS A 342 -2.36 11.92 -14.83
C LYS A 342 -2.55 10.43 -14.59
N MET A 343 -3.02 10.04 -13.40
CA MET A 343 -3.18 8.63 -13.06
C MET A 343 -4.36 8.01 -13.82
N TYR A 344 -5.46 8.74 -13.97
CA TYR A 344 -6.61 8.26 -14.76
C TYR A 344 -6.26 8.14 -16.24
N LYS A 345 -5.52 9.10 -16.81
CA LYS A 345 -5.02 8.97 -18.18
C LYS A 345 -4.17 7.71 -18.36
N LYS A 346 -3.18 7.50 -17.48
CA LYS A 346 -2.35 6.28 -17.49
C LYS A 346 -3.17 5.01 -17.36
N PHE A 347 -4.21 5.03 -16.52
CA PHE A 347 -5.08 3.87 -16.31
C PHE A 347 -5.86 3.53 -17.58
N VAL A 348 -6.46 4.51 -18.24
CA VAL A 348 -7.19 4.33 -19.49
C VAL A 348 -6.26 3.84 -20.62
N GLU A 349 -5.06 4.42 -20.71
CA GLU A 349 -4.04 3.99 -21.67
C GLU A 349 -3.57 2.54 -21.41
N ALA A 350 -3.43 2.14 -20.15
CA ALA A 350 -3.08 0.77 -19.76
C ALA A 350 -4.15 -0.25 -20.20
N MET A 351 -5.41 0.15 -20.29
CA MET A 351 -6.48 -0.66 -20.86
C MET A 351 -6.44 -0.77 -22.38
N GLY A 352 -5.53 -0.06 -23.05
CA GLY A 352 -5.39 -0.04 -24.50
C GLY A 352 -6.30 0.95 -25.21
N VAL A 353 -6.94 1.84 -24.46
CA VAL A 353 -7.76 2.95 -25.00
C VAL A 353 -6.84 4.16 -25.23
N LYS A 354 -6.85 4.71 -26.44
CA LYS A 354 -6.16 5.97 -26.70
C LYS A 354 -6.99 7.12 -26.14
N VAL A 355 -6.35 7.98 -25.35
CA VAL A 355 -6.94 9.21 -24.87
C VAL A 355 -6.45 10.31 -25.81
N ASP A 356 -7.34 10.81 -26.67
CA ASP A 356 -7.04 11.96 -27.52
C ASP A 356 -6.97 13.21 -26.64
N GLU A 357 -5.95 14.06 -26.85
CA GLU A 357 -5.74 15.26 -26.02
C GLU A 357 -6.86 16.31 -26.21
N ASP A 358 -7.59 16.24 -27.33
CA ASP A 358 -8.70 17.15 -27.65
C ASP A 358 -10.04 16.74 -27.01
N THR A 359 -10.20 15.52 -26.44
CA THR A 359 -11.44 15.08 -25.83
C THR A 359 -11.65 15.53 -24.38
N THR A 360 -10.70 16.22 -23.80
CA THR A 360 -10.82 16.79 -22.44
C THR A 360 -11.82 17.95 -22.37
N GLU A 361 -12.20 18.56 -23.51
CA GLU A 361 -13.25 19.59 -23.58
C GLU A 361 -14.67 19.00 -23.69
N ASP A 362 -14.80 17.73 -24.10
CA ASP A 362 -16.08 17.05 -24.30
C ASP A 362 -16.47 16.09 -23.15
N LEU A 363 -15.74 16.08 -22.05
CA LEU A 363 -16.17 15.42 -20.82
C LEU A 363 -17.36 16.19 -20.27
N VAL A 364 -18.56 15.74 -20.62
CA VAL A 364 -19.82 16.19 -20.01
C VAL A 364 -19.75 15.79 -18.53
N VAL A 365 -19.42 16.73 -17.68
CA VAL A 365 -19.62 16.62 -16.23
C VAL A 365 -21.11 16.67 -16.02
N PHE A 366 -21.69 15.55 -15.62
CA PHE A 366 -23.07 15.54 -15.10
C PHE A 366 -22.98 16.04 -13.66
N ASP A 367 -23.41 17.29 -13.46
CA ASP A 367 -23.61 17.89 -12.13
C ASP A 367 -24.71 17.16 -11.35
#